data_df69ddbd64d0a7453173989646b61724
#
_entry.id   df69ddbd64d0a7453173989646b61724
#
_cell.length_a   1.000
_cell.length_b   1.000
_cell.length_c   1.000
_cell.angle_alpha   90.00
_cell.angle_beta   90.00
_cell.angle_gamma   90.00
#
_symmetry.space_group_name_H-M   'P 1'
#
loop_
_entity.id
_entity.type
_entity.pdbx_description
1 polymer ?
#
loop_
_entity_poly.entity_id
_entity_poly.type
_entity_poly.pdbx_seq_one_letter_code
_entity_poly.pdbx_strand_id
1 'polypeptide(L)'
;AAHALAGSPFNLGSPKQLQEILYDQLGLPVLRKTPKGQPSTNEEVLAELAESHGAELPRLILEHRGLAKLKTTYTDRLPELINPHTGRIHTSYHQAVTSTGRLSSSDPNLQNIPVRSEAGRRIRRAFIAEDGWQILAADYSQIELRIMAHLSADPGLLAAFARGDDIHRATAAEIFGVAPEAVSREQRRDAKAINFGLIYGMSAFGLARQLNIPRGQAADYIDTYFARYPKVRDYMETTRATASKQGYVETLLGRRLYLPDINSKNPQRRQASERLAINAPMQGSAADIIKRAMLAIDRELGLAPLPNTTSLFSETAGIPNTTPLPREATTAKNRDDLRLIMQVHDELVFEIRPQAAAELTPRIVALMENAMTLSVPLIVETGLGANWDEAH
;
A
#
# COMPACT_ATOMS: atom_id res chain seq x y z
N ALA A 1 -22.10 -1.30 -25.59
CA ALA A 1 -22.04 0.17 -25.46
C ALA A 1 -20.82 0.73 -26.20
N ALA A 2 -19.54 0.39 -25.84
CA ALA A 2 -18.35 0.98 -26.46
C ALA A 2 -18.31 0.85 -28.00
N HIS A 3 -18.62 -0.31 -28.57
CA HIS A 3 -18.70 -0.54 -30.04
C HIS A 3 -19.78 0.31 -30.71
N ALA A 4 -20.89 0.54 -30.02
CA ALA A 4 -21.96 1.39 -30.55
C ALA A 4 -21.54 2.86 -30.65
N LEU A 5 -20.81 3.35 -29.64
CA LEU A 5 -20.28 4.73 -29.65
C LEU A 5 -19.18 4.93 -30.69
N ALA A 6 -18.39 3.89 -30.96
CA ALA A 6 -17.35 3.91 -31.98
C ALA A 6 -17.87 3.67 -33.39
N GLY A 7 -19.15 3.29 -33.56
CA GLY A 7 -19.75 2.96 -34.86
C GLY A 7 -19.30 1.65 -35.50
N SER A 8 -18.35 0.94 -34.86
CA SER A 8 -17.80 -0.34 -35.37
C SER A 8 -17.23 -1.19 -34.22
N PRO A 9 -17.18 -2.53 -34.40
CA PRO A 9 -16.46 -3.41 -33.51
C PRO A 9 -14.96 -3.13 -33.55
N PHE A 10 -14.31 -3.11 -32.32
CA PHE A 10 -12.87 -2.95 -32.16
C PHE A 10 -12.37 -3.64 -30.88
N ASN A 11 -11.09 -3.83 -30.81
CA ASN A 11 -10.46 -4.38 -29.59
C ASN A 11 -10.17 -3.27 -28.57
N LEU A 12 -10.93 -3.23 -27.44
CA LEU A 12 -10.78 -2.27 -26.36
C LEU A 12 -9.40 -2.38 -25.66
N GLY A 13 -8.70 -3.50 -25.82
CA GLY A 13 -7.33 -3.69 -25.33
C GLY A 13 -6.24 -3.21 -26.28
N SER A 14 -6.56 -2.79 -27.51
CA SER A 14 -5.58 -2.37 -28.51
C SER A 14 -5.32 -0.86 -28.46
N PRO A 15 -4.14 -0.39 -27.99
CA PRO A 15 -3.83 1.04 -27.97
C PRO A 15 -3.92 1.69 -29.37
N LYS A 16 -3.53 0.94 -30.42
CA LYS A 16 -3.56 1.45 -31.80
C LYS A 16 -4.99 1.73 -32.27
N GLN A 17 -5.91 0.77 -32.08
CA GLN A 17 -7.31 0.97 -32.45
C GLN A 17 -8.00 2.06 -31.63
N LEU A 18 -7.64 2.15 -30.34
CA LEU A 18 -8.13 3.22 -29.48
C LEU A 18 -7.66 4.60 -29.94
N GLN A 19 -6.42 4.73 -30.42
CA GLN A 19 -5.90 5.99 -30.95
C GLN A 19 -6.71 6.43 -32.18
N GLU A 20 -6.91 5.52 -33.12
CA GLU A 20 -7.70 5.77 -34.35
C GLU A 20 -9.13 6.20 -34.01
N ILE A 21 -9.80 5.47 -33.11
CA ILE A 21 -11.20 5.78 -32.76
C ILE A 21 -11.30 7.09 -31.98
N LEU A 22 -10.50 7.26 -30.90
CA LEU A 22 -10.64 8.42 -30.06
C LEU A 22 -10.21 9.73 -30.71
N TYR A 23 -9.08 9.70 -31.45
CA TYR A 23 -8.47 10.92 -31.96
C TYR A 23 -8.79 11.18 -33.43
N ASP A 24 -8.81 10.15 -34.30
CA ASP A 24 -9.02 10.33 -35.73
C ASP A 24 -10.52 10.31 -36.10
N GLN A 25 -11.31 9.41 -35.48
CA GLN A 25 -12.76 9.29 -35.81
C GLN A 25 -13.63 10.21 -34.94
N LEU A 26 -13.43 10.21 -33.60
CA LEU A 26 -14.22 11.03 -32.68
C LEU A 26 -13.65 12.44 -32.46
N GLY A 27 -12.47 12.74 -33.00
CA GLY A 27 -11.86 14.07 -32.93
C GLY A 27 -11.56 14.57 -31.52
N LEU A 28 -11.36 13.68 -30.53
CA LEU A 28 -11.03 14.09 -29.17
C LEU A 28 -9.64 14.74 -29.12
N PRO A 29 -9.41 15.69 -28.21
CA PRO A 29 -8.13 16.39 -28.12
C PRO A 29 -7.01 15.45 -27.69
N VAL A 30 -5.83 15.56 -28.32
CA VAL A 30 -4.63 14.83 -27.94
C VAL A 30 -3.97 15.53 -26.73
N LEU A 31 -4.35 15.13 -25.54
CA LEU A 31 -3.85 15.74 -24.29
C LEU A 31 -2.38 15.42 -24.04
N ARG A 32 -1.92 14.20 -24.39
CA ARG A 32 -0.52 13.76 -24.21
C ARG A 32 -0.10 12.82 -25.33
N LYS A 33 1.23 12.79 -25.56
CA LYS A 33 1.87 11.83 -26.48
C LYS A 33 2.75 10.85 -25.72
N THR A 34 2.88 9.64 -26.25
CA THR A 34 3.84 8.64 -25.78
C THR A 34 5.27 9.08 -26.13
N PRO A 35 6.31 8.46 -25.53
CA PRO A 35 7.71 8.74 -25.92
C PRO A 35 8.01 8.54 -27.40
N LYS A 36 7.20 7.75 -28.10
CA LYS A 36 7.27 7.54 -29.57
C LYS A 36 6.47 8.54 -30.39
N GLY A 37 5.92 9.59 -29.75
CA GLY A 37 5.16 10.64 -30.41
C GLY A 37 3.69 10.33 -30.74
N GLN A 38 3.21 9.13 -30.44
CA GLN A 38 1.82 8.73 -30.67
C GLN A 38 0.89 9.30 -29.61
N PRO A 39 -0.40 9.61 -29.93
CA PRO A 39 -1.37 9.98 -28.92
C PRO A 39 -1.47 8.94 -27.79
N SER A 40 -1.46 9.39 -26.54
CA SER A 40 -1.54 8.48 -25.39
C SER A 40 -2.98 8.08 -25.12
N THR A 41 -3.18 6.78 -24.82
CA THR A 41 -4.45 6.22 -24.34
C THR A 41 -4.28 5.59 -22.95
N ASN A 42 -3.35 6.12 -22.15
CA ASN A 42 -3.16 5.66 -20.77
C ASN A 42 -4.35 6.07 -19.88
N GLU A 43 -4.40 5.50 -18.68
CA GLU A 43 -5.50 5.71 -17.74
C GLU A 43 -5.73 7.19 -17.41
N GLU A 44 -4.66 7.95 -17.19
CA GLU A 44 -4.74 9.38 -16.87
C GLU A 44 -5.36 10.21 -18.00
N VAL A 45 -4.96 9.93 -19.25
CA VAL A 45 -5.52 10.63 -20.43
C VAL A 45 -6.97 10.27 -20.64
N LEU A 46 -7.33 9.00 -20.50
CA LEU A 46 -8.72 8.56 -20.65
C LEU A 46 -9.62 9.13 -19.54
N ALA A 47 -9.12 9.21 -18.30
CA ALA A 47 -9.85 9.84 -17.21
C ALA A 47 -10.08 11.34 -17.48
N GLU A 48 -9.04 12.07 -17.90
CA GLU A 48 -9.14 13.49 -18.25
C GLU A 48 -10.11 13.74 -19.41
N LEU A 49 -10.11 12.88 -20.44
CA LEU A 49 -11.07 12.95 -21.54
C LEU A 49 -12.51 12.66 -21.08
N ALA A 50 -12.69 11.73 -20.15
CA ALA A 50 -14.02 11.41 -19.62
C ALA A 50 -14.55 12.54 -18.70
N GLU A 51 -13.74 13.06 -17.81
CA GLU A 51 -14.13 14.04 -16.78
C GLU A 51 -14.22 15.46 -17.33
N SER A 52 -13.15 15.92 -18.02
CA SER A 52 -13.04 17.32 -18.45
C SER A 52 -13.70 17.58 -19.80
N HIS A 53 -13.83 16.57 -20.66
CA HIS A 53 -14.42 16.68 -21.98
C HIS A 53 -15.77 15.94 -22.11
N GLY A 54 -16.25 15.32 -21.03
CA GLY A 54 -17.53 14.61 -21.01
C GLY A 54 -17.62 13.42 -22.00
N ALA A 55 -16.47 12.87 -22.41
CA ALA A 55 -16.42 11.82 -23.42
C ALA A 55 -16.82 10.46 -22.82
N GLU A 56 -17.92 9.89 -23.29
CA GLU A 56 -18.44 8.64 -22.74
C GLU A 56 -17.59 7.42 -23.10
N LEU A 57 -17.02 7.36 -24.31
CA LEU A 57 -16.21 6.22 -24.74
C LEU A 57 -14.95 6.02 -23.86
N PRO A 58 -14.14 7.04 -23.53
CA PRO A 58 -13.05 6.90 -22.57
C PRO A 58 -13.47 6.34 -21.21
N ARG A 59 -14.63 6.75 -20.67
CA ARG A 59 -15.19 6.23 -19.42
C ARG A 59 -15.47 4.72 -19.53
N LEU A 60 -16.12 4.28 -20.59
CA LEU A 60 -16.39 2.86 -20.83
C LEU A 60 -15.11 2.02 -21.04
N ILE A 61 -14.09 2.61 -21.67
CA ILE A 61 -12.79 1.94 -21.85
C ILE A 61 -12.11 1.73 -20.48
N LEU A 62 -12.15 2.74 -19.60
CA LEU A 62 -11.60 2.63 -18.24
C LEU A 62 -12.34 1.56 -17.42
N GLU A 63 -13.66 1.55 -17.47
CA GLU A 63 -14.49 0.53 -16.81
C GLU A 63 -14.15 -0.88 -17.32
N HIS A 64 -14.11 -1.04 -18.66
CA HIS A 64 -13.73 -2.30 -19.28
C HIS A 64 -12.33 -2.76 -18.85
N ARG A 65 -11.33 -1.86 -18.85
CA ARG A 65 -9.96 -2.18 -18.42
C ARG A 65 -9.91 -2.63 -16.97
N GLY A 66 -10.66 -1.94 -16.09
CA GLY A 66 -10.80 -2.32 -14.69
C GLY A 66 -11.36 -3.73 -14.53
N LEU A 67 -12.50 -4.02 -15.17
CA LEU A 67 -13.14 -5.33 -15.14
C LEU A 67 -12.28 -6.42 -15.80
N ALA A 68 -11.66 -6.13 -16.93
CA ALA A 68 -10.75 -7.07 -17.62
C ALA A 68 -9.57 -7.45 -16.75
N LYS A 69 -8.96 -6.46 -16.05
CA LYS A 69 -7.87 -6.71 -15.09
C LYS A 69 -8.31 -7.59 -13.94
N LEU A 70 -9.50 -7.32 -13.36
CA LEU A 70 -10.05 -8.16 -12.29
C LEU A 70 -10.29 -9.58 -12.77
N LYS A 71 -10.87 -9.73 -13.97
CA LYS A 71 -11.14 -11.02 -14.60
C LYS A 71 -9.86 -11.81 -14.82
N THR A 72 -8.93 -11.26 -15.59
CA THR A 72 -7.72 -11.98 -16.02
C THR A 72 -6.73 -12.24 -14.89
N THR A 73 -6.63 -11.33 -13.93
CA THR A 73 -5.63 -11.43 -12.85
C THR A 73 -6.15 -12.26 -11.67
N TYR A 74 -7.44 -12.15 -11.36
CA TYR A 74 -7.99 -12.77 -10.16
C TYR A 74 -9.00 -13.87 -10.46
N THR A 75 -10.15 -13.56 -11.07
CA THR A 75 -11.23 -14.55 -11.17
C THR A 75 -10.94 -15.73 -12.10
N ASP A 76 -10.17 -15.51 -13.15
CA ASP A 76 -9.76 -16.61 -14.06
C ASP A 76 -8.50 -17.31 -13.51
N ARG A 77 -7.52 -16.53 -13.03
CA ARG A 77 -6.20 -17.07 -12.69
C ARG A 77 -6.10 -17.70 -11.31
N LEU A 78 -6.71 -17.10 -10.26
CA LEU A 78 -6.55 -17.62 -8.90
C LEU A 78 -7.09 -19.06 -8.73
N PRO A 79 -8.23 -19.46 -9.29
CA PRO A 79 -8.71 -20.84 -9.19
C PRO A 79 -7.75 -21.87 -9.78
N GLU A 80 -7.01 -21.50 -10.85
CA GLU A 80 -6.00 -22.38 -11.47
C GLU A 80 -4.76 -22.60 -10.60
N LEU A 81 -4.54 -21.72 -9.62
CA LEU A 81 -3.41 -21.77 -8.69
C LEU A 81 -3.71 -22.49 -7.38
N ILE A 82 -4.90 -23.04 -7.23
CA ILE A 82 -5.24 -23.86 -6.06
C ILE A 82 -4.37 -25.13 -6.09
N ASN A 83 -3.57 -25.29 -5.04
CA ASN A 83 -2.76 -26.48 -4.88
C ASN A 83 -3.67 -27.68 -4.56
N PRO A 84 -3.62 -28.77 -5.36
CA PRO A 84 -4.53 -29.91 -5.21
C PRO A 84 -4.33 -30.68 -3.89
N HIS A 85 -3.17 -30.59 -3.25
CA HIS A 85 -2.86 -31.28 -2.01
C HIS A 85 -3.36 -30.51 -0.78
N THR A 86 -3.31 -29.17 -0.83
CA THR A 86 -3.71 -28.32 0.31
C THR A 86 -5.10 -27.71 0.14
N GLY A 87 -5.65 -27.68 -1.08
CA GLY A 87 -6.89 -26.98 -1.41
C GLY A 87 -6.77 -25.45 -1.30
N ARG A 88 -5.55 -24.91 -1.19
CA ARG A 88 -5.28 -23.49 -0.90
C ARG A 88 -4.40 -22.86 -1.99
N ILE A 89 -4.43 -21.54 -2.05
CA ILE A 89 -3.51 -20.75 -2.88
C ILE A 89 -2.31 -20.35 -2.03
N HIS A 90 -1.10 -20.58 -2.53
CA HIS A 90 0.15 -20.25 -1.87
C HIS A 90 0.91 -19.23 -2.70
N THR A 91 1.23 -18.08 -2.12
CA THR A 91 2.12 -17.09 -2.71
C THR A 91 3.58 -17.35 -2.32
N SER A 92 4.50 -16.82 -3.10
CA SER A 92 5.91 -16.73 -2.74
C SER A 92 6.24 -15.35 -2.21
N TYR A 93 6.73 -15.26 -0.96
CA TYR A 93 7.21 -14.01 -0.38
C TYR A 93 8.71 -13.85 -0.60
N HIS A 94 9.10 -12.69 -1.12
CA HIS A 94 10.49 -12.33 -1.37
C HIS A 94 10.95 -11.26 -0.36
N GLN A 95 12.05 -11.53 0.34
CA GLN A 95 12.59 -10.66 1.39
C GLN A 95 13.59 -9.63 0.87
N ALA A 96 14.18 -9.84 -0.33
CA ALA A 96 15.31 -9.06 -0.84
C ALA A 96 15.06 -8.44 -2.23
N VAL A 97 13.79 -8.28 -2.64
CA VAL A 97 13.44 -7.72 -3.96
C VAL A 97 13.18 -6.23 -3.90
N THR A 98 12.47 -5.75 -2.88
CA THR A 98 12.15 -4.32 -2.77
C THR A 98 13.32 -3.53 -2.20
N SER A 99 13.55 -2.34 -2.75
CA SER A 99 14.61 -1.45 -2.27
C SER A 99 14.39 -0.96 -0.83
N THR A 100 13.15 -0.85 -0.39
CA THR A 100 12.77 -0.40 0.97
C THR A 100 12.82 -1.51 2.01
N GLY A 101 13.01 -2.78 1.62
CA GLY A 101 12.99 -3.94 2.52
C GLY A 101 11.59 -4.44 2.86
N ARG A 102 10.53 -3.89 2.26
CA ARG A 102 9.20 -4.51 2.30
C ARG A 102 9.25 -5.91 1.68
N LEU A 103 8.41 -6.81 2.15
CA LEU A 103 8.16 -8.07 1.46
C LEU A 103 7.46 -7.79 0.13
N SER A 104 7.75 -8.56 -0.88
CA SER A 104 6.96 -8.63 -2.10
C SER A 104 6.39 -10.02 -2.28
N SER A 105 5.25 -10.11 -2.94
CA SER A 105 4.50 -11.34 -3.16
C SER A 105 4.39 -11.61 -4.66
N SER A 106 4.63 -12.85 -5.08
CA SER A 106 4.47 -13.28 -6.47
C SER A 106 3.90 -14.69 -6.56
N ASP A 107 3.35 -15.02 -7.71
CA ASP A 107 2.86 -16.34 -8.10
C ASP A 107 1.83 -16.99 -7.15
N PRO A 108 0.73 -16.30 -6.81
CA PRO A 108 0.25 -14.99 -7.27
C PRO A 108 0.66 -13.85 -6.35
N ASN A 109 0.62 -12.59 -6.87
CA ASN A 109 0.77 -11.42 -6.00
C ASN A 109 -0.52 -11.16 -5.21
N LEU A 110 -0.56 -11.56 -3.95
CA LEU A 110 -1.70 -11.37 -3.05
C LEU A 110 -1.72 -9.99 -2.37
N GLN A 111 -0.63 -9.21 -2.47
CA GLN A 111 -0.57 -7.86 -1.89
C GLN A 111 -1.28 -6.80 -2.75
N ASN A 112 -1.67 -7.13 -3.98
CA ASN A 112 -2.31 -6.19 -4.92
C ASN A 112 -3.80 -6.45 -5.14
N ILE A 113 -4.44 -7.24 -4.28
CA ILE A 113 -5.89 -7.49 -4.37
C ILE A 113 -6.64 -6.19 -4.06
N PRO A 114 -7.48 -5.69 -4.99
CA PRO A 114 -8.07 -4.37 -4.85
C PRO A 114 -9.08 -4.30 -3.70
N VAL A 115 -9.06 -3.15 -2.99
CA VAL A 115 -9.92 -2.88 -1.83
C VAL A 115 -10.90 -1.74 -2.07
N ARG A 116 -10.63 -0.85 -3.06
CA ARG A 116 -11.38 0.40 -3.23
C ARG A 116 -12.71 0.23 -3.95
N SER A 117 -12.80 -0.69 -4.88
CA SER A 117 -14.02 -0.92 -5.67
C SER A 117 -14.85 -2.04 -5.06
N GLU A 118 -16.17 -2.00 -5.26
CA GLU A 118 -17.07 -3.07 -4.83
C GLU A 118 -16.69 -4.42 -5.47
N ALA A 119 -16.39 -4.43 -6.77
CA ALA A 119 -15.92 -5.63 -7.46
C ALA A 119 -14.61 -6.18 -6.88
N GLY A 120 -13.68 -5.30 -6.48
CA GLY A 120 -12.45 -5.70 -5.78
C GLY A 120 -12.72 -6.31 -4.41
N ARG A 121 -13.61 -5.71 -3.61
CA ARG A 121 -14.01 -6.26 -2.32
C ARG A 121 -14.67 -7.64 -2.45
N ARG A 122 -15.48 -7.87 -3.51
CA ARG A 122 -16.02 -9.20 -3.79
C ARG A 122 -14.94 -10.26 -3.99
N ILE A 123 -13.77 -9.89 -4.55
CA ILE A 123 -12.62 -10.80 -4.64
C ILE A 123 -12.09 -11.12 -3.25
N ARG A 124 -11.98 -10.13 -2.34
CA ARG A 124 -11.54 -10.37 -0.95
C ARG A 124 -12.48 -11.30 -0.19
N ARG A 125 -13.79 -11.31 -0.48
CA ARG A 125 -14.75 -12.25 0.09
C ARG A 125 -14.48 -13.72 -0.28
N ALA A 126 -13.78 -13.97 -1.39
CA ALA A 126 -13.36 -15.32 -1.77
C ALA A 126 -12.19 -15.86 -0.94
N PHE A 127 -11.50 -15.00 -0.18
CA PHE A 127 -10.44 -15.42 0.75
C PHE A 127 -11.08 -15.73 2.11
N ILE A 128 -11.46 -16.96 2.28
CA ILE A 128 -12.16 -17.49 3.45
C ILE A 128 -11.20 -18.22 4.38
N ALA A 129 -11.55 -18.32 5.65
CA ALA A 129 -10.87 -19.19 6.59
C ALA A 129 -11.23 -20.67 6.35
N GLU A 130 -10.39 -21.58 6.83
CA GLU A 130 -10.71 -23.01 6.90
C GLU A 130 -11.92 -23.25 7.81
N ASP A 131 -12.66 -24.34 7.57
CA ASP A 131 -13.81 -24.70 8.38
C ASP A 131 -13.46 -24.76 9.88
N GLY A 132 -14.25 -24.05 10.69
CA GLY A 132 -14.03 -23.90 12.12
C GLY A 132 -12.96 -22.86 12.50
N TRP A 133 -12.49 -22.04 11.54
CA TRP A 133 -11.60 -20.90 11.75
C TRP A 133 -12.28 -19.59 11.34
N GLN A 134 -11.69 -18.48 11.75
CA GLN A 134 -12.06 -17.14 11.31
C GLN A 134 -10.81 -16.41 10.77
N ILE A 135 -11.01 -15.43 9.89
CA ILE A 135 -9.96 -14.49 9.52
C ILE A 135 -9.87 -13.42 10.60
N LEU A 136 -8.65 -13.18 11.09
CA LEU A 136 -8.30 -12.01 11.89
C LEU A 136 -7.36 -11.15 11.05
N ALA A 137 -7.76 -9.92 10.77
CA ALA A 137 -6.90 -8.89 10.20
C ALA A 137 -6.38 -7.98 11.32
N ALA A 138 -5.09 -7.66 11.30
CA ALA A 138 -4.45 -6.73 12.23
C ALA A 138 -3.58 -5.75 11.44
N ASP A 139 -4.01 -4.48 11.35
CA ASP A 139 -3.39 -3.45 10.52
C ASP A 139 -2.85 -2.30 11.37
N TYR A 140 -1.64 -1.83 11.03
CA TYR A 140 -1.08 -0.64 11.67
C TYR A 140 -1.80 0.62 11.20
N SER A 141 -2.43 1.32 12.13
CA SER A 141 -3.09 2.60 11.84
C SER A 141 -2.06 3.69 11.58
N GLN A 142 -1.97 4.16 10.32
CA GLN A 142 -1.16 5.31 9.88
C GLN A 142 0.33 5.19 10.23
N ILE A 143 0.93 4.00 10.13
CA ILE A 143 2.31 3.74 10.58
C ILE A 143 3.33 4.70 9.99
N GLU A 144 3.24 5.02 8.68
CA GLU A 144 4.21 5.90 8.04
C GLU A 144 4.11 7.36 8.52
N LEU A 145 2.89 7.85 8.85
CA LEU A 145 2.72 9.17 9.46
C LEU A 145 3.27 9.20 10.90
N ARG A 146 3.12 8.12 11.66
CA ARG A 146 3.70 7.99 13.00
C ARG A 146 5.22 7.94 12.97
N ILE A 147 5.78 7.23 11.98
CA ILE A 147 7.23 7.23 11.74
C ILE A 147 7.71 8.62 11.32
N MET A 148 6.97 9.34 10.47
CA MET A 148 7.31 10.72 10.10
C MET A 148 7.27 11.66 11.33
N ALA A 149 6.28 11.53 12.19
CA ALA A 149 6.21 12.31 13.43
C ALA A 149 7.44 12.06 14.32
N HIS A 150 7.89 10.80 14.43
CA HIS A 150 9.09 10.44 15.17
C HIS A 150 10.37 10.98 14.53
N LEU A 151 10.55 10.79 13.22
CA LEU A 151 11.75 11.21 12.48
C LEU A 151 11.90 12.73 12.40
N SER A 152 10.80 13.45 12.19
CA SER A 152 10.81 14.90 12.11
C SER A 152 10.83 15.59 13.47
N ALA A 153 10.40 14.88 14.53
CA ALA A 153 10.12 15.45 15.84
C ALA A 153 9.22 16.70 15.77
N ASP A 154 8.29 16.74 14.82
CA ASP A 154 7.37 17.87 14.66
C ASP A 154 6.42 17.95 15.83
N PRO A 155 6.40 19.06 16.61
CA PRO A 155 5.58 19.16 17.81
C PRO A 155 4.08 19.09 17.53
N GLY A 156 3.64 19.58 16.36
CA GLY A 156 2.25 19.52 15.93
C GLY A 156 1.79 18.09 15.66
N LEU A 157 2.60 17.31 14.94
CA LEU A 157 2.32 15.88 14.70
C LEU A 157 2.40 15.05 15.98
N LEU A 158 3.44 15.25 16.80
CA LEU A 158 3.61 14.54 18.07
C LEU A 158 2.41 14.78 19.00
N ALA A 159 2.00 16.05 19.16
CA ALA A 159 0.86 16.39 20.00
C ALA A 159 -0.46 15.83 19.47
N ALA A 160 -0.67 15.85 18.15
CA ALA A 160 -1.88 15.30 17.54
C ALA A 160 -2.00 13.79 17.76
N PHE A 161 -0.92 13.04 17.55
CA PHE A 161 -0.91 11.60 17.83
C PHE A 161 -1.02 11.26 19.31
N ALA A 162 -0.44 12.08 20.20
CA ALA A 162 -0.56 11.88 21.66
C ALA A 162 -2.01 12.08 22.14
N ARG A 163 -2.78 12.97 21.51
CA ARG A 163 -4.22 13.18 21.82
C ARG A 163 -5.14 12.17 21.11
N GLY A 164 -4.63 11.36 20.18
CA GLY A 164 -5.44 10.47 19.35
C GLY A 164 -6.26 11.22 18.28
N ASP A 165 -5.82 12.41 17.86
CA ASP A 165 -6.51 13.21 16.86
C ASP A 165 -6.50 12.52 15.49
N ASP A 166 -7.57 12.70 14.73
CA ASP A 166 -7.61 12.36 13.31
C ASP A 166 -6.78 13.37 12.51
N ILE A 167 -5.52 13.01 12.21
CA ILE A 167 -4.57 13.85 11.47
C ILE A 167 -5.14 14.34 10.14
N HIS A 168 -5.91 13.49 9.43
CA HIS A 168 -6.50 13.88 8.15
C HIS A 168 -7.61 14.91 8.34
N ARG A 169 -8.39 14.79 9.39
CA ARG A 169 -9.42 15.78 9.77
C ARG A 169 -8.79 17.09 10.22
N ALA A 170 -7.73 17.04 11.03
CA ALA A 170 -7.00 18.23 11.47
C ALA A 170 -6.38 18.98 10.28
N THR A 171 -5.74 18.26 9.37
CA THR A 171 -5.18 18.83 8.13
C THR A 171 -6.27 19.42 7.24
N ALA A 172 -7.44 18.75 7.11
CA ALA A 172 -8.56 19.26 6.33
C ALA A 172 -9.10 20.58 6.92
N ALA A 173 -9.28 20.64 8.24
CA ALA A 173 -9.76 21.85 8.93
C ALA A 173 -8.86 23.07 8.61
N GLU A 174 -7.55 22.91 8.66
CA GLU A 174 -6.57 23.94 8.35
C GLU A 174 -6.59 24.35 6.86
N ILE A 175 -6.53 23.37 5.97
CA ILE A 175 -6.42 23.63 4.52
C ILE A 175 -7.69 24.26 3.96
N PHE A 176 -8.85 23.81 4.43
CA PHE A 176 -10.14 24.32 3.94
C PHE A 176 -10.72 25.44 4.80
N GLY A 177 -10.04 25.84 5.90
CA GLY A 177 -10.47 26.92 6.79
C GLY A 177 -11.80 26.67 7.47
N VAL A 178 -12.08 25.42 7.86
CA VAL A 178 -13.33 25.01 8.53
C VAL A 178 -13.04 24.45 9.92
N ALA A 179 -14.05 24.47 10.80
CA ALA A 179 -13.92 23.81 12.10
C ALA A 179 -13.76 22.28 11.91
N PRO A 180 -13.00 21.58 12.78
CA PRO A 180 -12.79 20.13 12.65
C PRO A 180 -14.07 19.31 12.56
N GLU A 181 -15.13 19.73 13.27
CA GLU A 181 -16.44 19.08 13.29
C GLU A 181 -17.20 19.27 11.97
N ALA A 182 -16.91 20.35 11.24
CA ALA A 182 -17.53 20.70 9.96
C ALA A 182 -16.80 20.07 8.75
N VAL A 183 -15.69 19.39 8.96
CA VAL A 183 -14.94 18.71 7.89
C VAL A 183 -15.77 17.62 7.25
N SER A 184 -16.05 17.77 5.95
CA SER A 184 -16.77 16.76 5.15
C SER A 184 -15.93 15.50 4.92
N ARG A 185 -16.60 14.40 4.54
CA ARG A 185 -15.92 13.16 4.15
C ARG A 185 -14.97 13.35 2.95
N GLU A 186 -15.37 14.22 2.03
CA GLU A 186 -14.57 14.54 0.83
C GLU A 186 -13.33 15.34 1.22
N GLN A 187 -13.47 16.41 1.99
CA GLN A 187 -12.34 17.20 2.50
C GLN A 187 -11.35 16.33 3.29
N ARG A 188 -11.85 15.43 4.13
CA ARG A 188 -11.00 14.48 4.87
C ARG A 188 -10.25 13.52 3.93
N ARG A 189 -10.90 13.04 2.86
CA ARG A 189 -10.28 12.20 1.84
C ARG A 189 -9.18 12.95 1.10
N ASP A 190 -9.44 14.20 0.73
CA ASP A 190 -8.47 15.06 0.04
C ASP A 190 -7.28 15.38 0.95
N ALA A 191 -7.53 15.70 2.22
CA ALA A 191 -6.47 15.88 3.21
C ALA A 191 -5.64 14.59 3.44
N LYS A 192 -6.26 13.41 3.38
CA LYS A 192 -5.52 12.14 3.38
C LYS A 192 -4.56 12.06 2.18
N ALA A 193 -5.03 12.44 1.00
CA ALA A 193 -4.19 12.47 -0.20
C ALA A 193 -3.06 13.51 -0.10
N ILE A 194 -3.34 14.67 0.50
CA ILE A 194 -2.36 15.73 0.77
C ILE A 194 -1.30 15.22 1.75
N ASN A 195 -1.71 14.71 2.92
CA ASN A 195 -0.79 14.21 3.96
C ASN A 195 0.20 13.20 3.38
N PHE A 196 -0.31 12.13 2.75
CA PHE A 196 0.55 11.11 2.15
C PHE A 196 1.35 11.64 0.97
N GLY A 197 0.75 12.46 0.10
CA GLY A 197 1.45 13.06 -1.03
C GLY A 197 2.64 13.89 -0.58
N LEU A 198 2.47 14.76 0.42
CA LEU A 198 3.51 15.68 0.86
C LEU A 198 4.64 14.99 1.61
N ILE A 199 4.34 14.05 2.50
CA ILE A 199 5.40 13.28 3.18
C ILE A 199 6.23 12.43 2.20
N TYR A 200 5.66 12.08 1.03
CA TYR A 200 6.37 11.40 -0.04
C TYR A 200 7.05 12.35 -1.05
N GLY A 201 7.06 13.65 -0.75
CA GLY A 201 7.74 14.64 -1.58
C GLY A 201 7.01 14.98 -2.89
N MET A 202 5.68 14.92 -2.88
CA MET A 202 4.86 15.30 -4.03
C MET A 202 5.00 16.81 -4.29
N SER A 203 5.12 17.16 -5.57
CA SER A 203 5.18 18.57 -6.01
C SER A 203 3.77 19.18 -6.13
N ALA A 204 3.69 20.51 -6.20
CA ALA A 204 2.44 21.23 -6.46
C ALA A 204 1.76 20.77 -7.76
N PHE A 205 2.53 20.41 -8.77
CA PHE A 205 2.00 19.84 -10.01
C PHE A 205 1.35 18.46 -9.79
N GLY A 206 2.00 17.59 -9.01
CA GLY A 206 1.45 16.28 -8.67
C GLY A 206 0.18 16.38 -7.83
N LEU A 207 0.18 17.28 -6.83
CA LEU A 207 -0.97 17.50 -5.96
C LEU A 207 -2.16 18.11 -6.71
N ALA A 208 -1.91 19.10 -7.57
CA ALA A 208 -2.93 19.72 -8.42
C ALA A 208 -3.66 18.67 -9.27
N ARG A 209 -2.90 17.76 -9.87
CA ARG A 209 -3.48 16.65 -10.65
C ARG A 209 -4.29 15.67 -9.79
N GLN A 210 -3.77 15.32 -8.62
CA GLN A 210 -4.40 14.33 -7.75
C GLN A 210 -5.74 14.80 -7.19
N LEU A 211 -5.85 16.11 -6.90
CA LEU A 211 -7.05 16.72 -6.35
C LEU A 211 -7.92 17.41 -7.42
N ASN A 212 -7.48 17.41 -8.68
CA ASN A 212 -8.15 18.13 -9.78
C ASN A 212 -8.38 19.63 -9.47
N ILE A 213 -7.33 20.31 -8.99
CA ILE A 213 -7.36 21.73 -8.61
C ILE A 213 -6.28 22.53 -9.37
N PRO A 214 -6.41 23.86 -9.45
CA PRO A 214 -5.37 24.72 -10.02
C PRO A 214 -4.04 24.56 -9.28
N ARG A 215 -2.91 24.65 -10.02
CA ARG A 215 -1.56 24.51 -9.46
C ARG A 215 -1.25 25.55 -8.37
N GLY A 216 -1.77 26.79 -8.50
CA GLY A 216 -1.64 27.82 -7.47
C GLY A 216 -2.26 27.38 -6.15
N GLN A 217 -3.50 26.90 -6.19
CA GLN A 217 -4.19 26.39 -5.01
C GLN A 217 -3.46 25.19 -4.38
N ALA A 218 -2.90 24.30 -5.21
CA ALA A 218 -2.07 23.19 -4.69
C ALA A 218 -0.80 23.70 -4.00
N ALA A 219 -0.19 24.78 -4.48
CA ALA A 219 0.95 25.43 -3.83
C ALA A 219 0.54 26.02 -2.47
N ASP A 220 -0.59 26.71 -2.39
CA ASP A 220 -1.11 27.27 -1.15
C ASP A 220 -1.39 26.17 -0.10
N TYR A 221 -1.93 25.03 -0.52
CA TYR A 221 -2.13 23.87 0.36
C TYR A 221 -0.82 23.29 0.89
N ILE A 222 0.21 23.22 0.05
CA ILE A 222 1.56 22.79 0.45
C ILE A 222 2.15 23.75 1.49
N ASP A 223 2.03 25.05 1.26
CA ASP A 223 2.56 26.06 2.19
C ASP A 223 1.81 26.05 3.52
N THR A 224 0.48 25.91 3.52
CA THR A 224 -0.34 25.75 4.72
C THR A 224 0.06 24.49 5.49
N TYR A 225 0.24 23.37 4.81
CA TYR A 225 0.68 22.12 5.44
C TYR A 225 2.03 22.26 6.13
N PHE A 226 3.03 22.83 5.46
CA PHE A 226 4.36 22.99 6.02
C PHE A 226 4.48 24.15 7.00
N ALA A 227 3.56 25.12 6.99
CA ALA A 227 3.42 26.09 8.08
C ALA A 227 2.90 25.41 9.36
N ARG A 228 2.00 24.44 9.22
CA ARG A 228 1.49 23.62 10.32
C ARG A 228 2.52 22.65 10.87
N TYR A 229 3.32 22.03 9.98
CA TYR A 229 4.29 20.98 10.29
C TYR A 229 5.70 21.37 9.80
N PRO A 230 6.31 22.44 10.34
CA PRO A 230 7.58 22.97 9.83
C PRO A 230 8.75 21.99 9.97
N LYS A 231 8.75 21.17 11.03
CA LYS A 231 9.80 20.17 11.24
C LYS A 231 9.76 19.02 10.24
N VAL A 232 8.62 18.75 9.63
CA VAL A 232 8.53 17.79 8.50
C VAL A 232 9.30 18.33 7.29
N ARG A 233 9.17 19.63 6.97
CA ARG A 233 9.96 20.29 5.91
C ARG A 233 11.45 20.21 6.22
N ASP A 234 11.86 20.63 7.42
CA ASP A 234 13.25 20.59 7.89
C ASP A 234 13.85 19.18 7.76
N TYR A 235 13.10 18.16 8.18
CA TYR A 235 13.52 16.75 8.07
C TYR A 235 13.74 16.35 6.60
N MET A 236 12.82 16.69 5.70
CA MET A 236 12.93 16.36 4.28
C MET A 236 14.14 17.01 3.63
N GLU A 237 14.39 18.28 3.93
CA GLU A 237 15.55 19.05 3.40
C GLU A 237 16.87 18.49 3.94
N THR A 238 16.94 18.26 5.26
CA THR A 238 18.11 17.67 5.91
C THR A 238 18.41 16.27 5.37
N THR A 239 17.37 15.46 5.17
CA THR A 239 17.53 14.10 4.63
C THR A 239 18.08 14.12 3.21
N ARG A 240 17.60 15.01 2.33
CA ARG A 240 18.14 15.18 0.98
C ARG A 240 19.60 15.62 1.02
N ALA A 241 19.92 16.61 1.84
CA ALA A 241 21.28 17.14 1.96
C ALA A 241 22.26 16.08 2.49
N THR A 242 21.84 15.31 3.48
CA THR A 242 22.63 14.20 4.05
C THR A 242 22.81 13.09 3.02
N ALA A 243 21.74 12.66 2.34
CA ALA A 243 21.78 11.65 1.30
C ALA A 243 22.72 12.05 0.15
N SER A 244 22.70 13.34 -0.26
CA SER A 244 23.60 13.86 -1.30
C SER A 244 25.08 13.76 -0.91
N LYS A 245 25.40 13.89 0.38
CA LYS A 245 26.79 13.80 0.89
C LYS A 245 27.27 12.38 1.05
N GLN A 246 26.43 11.48 1.63
CA GLN A 246 26.85 10.14 2.01
C GLN A 246 26.44 9.04 1.00
N GLY A 247 25.52 9.33 0.06
CA GLY A 247 25.09 8.40 -0.97
C GLY A 247 24.07 7.35 -0.52
N TYR A 248 23.54 7.45 0.70
CA TYR A 248 22.52 6.53 1.22
C TYR A 248 21.64 7.19 2.27
N VAL A 249 20.56 6.52 2.63
CA VAL A 249 19.71 6.81 3.79
C VAL A 249 19.55 5.55 4.63
N GLU A 250 19.09 5.71 5.88
CA GLU A 250 18.95 4.60 6.83
C GLU A 250 17.53 4.55 7.41
N THR A 251 17.08 3.34 7.72
CA THR A 251 15.88 3.12 8.54
C THR A 251 16.20 3.40 10.02
N LEU A 252 15.16 3.41 10.88
CA LEU A 252 15.34 3.53 12.33
C LEU A 252 16.20 2.41 12.94
N LEU A 253 16.31 1.27 12.27
CA LEU A 253 17.19 0.16 12.67
C LEU A 253 18.55 0.14 11.96
N GLY A 254 18.92 1.21 11.25
CA GLY A 254 20.21 1.35 10.58
C GLY A 254 20.36 0.56 9.29
N ARG A 255 19.27 0.02 8.73
CA ARG A 255 19.34 -0.62 7.42
C ARG A 255 19.47 0.44 6.33
N ARG A 256 20.51 0.30 5.49
CA ARG A 256 20.87 1.28 4.46
C ARG A 256 20.16 1.05 3.14
N LEU A 257 19.74 2.16 2.52
CA LEU A 257 19.37 2.23 1.11
C LEU A 257 20.35 3.14 0.38
N TYR A 258 21.11 2.58 -0.55
CA TYR A 258 22.04 3.34 -1.40
C TYR A 258 21.31 4.06 -2.53
N LEU A 259 21.76 5.28 -2.84
CA LEU A 259 21.12 6.21 -3.77
C LEU A 259 22.11 6.66 -4.85
N PRO A 260 22.44 5.79 -5.82
CA PRO A 260 23.48 6.06 -6.82
C PRO A 260 23.16 7.28 -7.70
N ASP A 261 21.87 7.60 -7.88
CA ASP A 261 21.43 8.72 -8.71
C ASP A 261 21.18 10.03 -7.93
N ILE A 262 21.50 10.09 -6.63
CA ILE A 262 21.20 11.27 -5.78
C ILE A 262 21.90 12.54 -6.28
N ASN A 263 23.07 12.43 -6.89
CA ASN A 263 23.84 13.50 -7.47
C ASN A 263 23.86 13.47 -9.01
N SER A 264 22.91 12.79 -9.64
CA SER A 264 22.84 12.67 -11.10
C SER A 264 22.69 14.02 -11.77
N LYS A 265 23.43 14.24 -12.86
CA LYS A 265 23.28 15.43 -13.72
C LYS A 265 21.91 15.45 -14.44
N ASN A 266 21.29 14.29 -14.61
CA ASN A 266 19.94 14.19 -15.16
C ASN A 266 18.91 14.60 -14.08
N PRO A 267 18.15 15.70 -14.29
CA PRO A 267 17.21 16.19 -13.28
C PRO A 267 16.12 15.18 -12.91
N GLN A 268 15.66 14.38 -13.87
CA GLN A 268 14.60 13.39 -13.62
C GLN A 268 15.10 12.27 -12.70
N ARG A 269 16.32 11.74 -12.95
CA ARG A 269 16.93 10.72 -12.10
C ARG A 269 17.21 11.27 -10.70
N ARG A 270 17.79 12.47 -10.62
CA ARG A 270 18.05 13.12 -9.34
C ARG A 270 16.79 13.32 -8.52
N GLN A 271 15.73 13.90 -9.09
CA GLN A 271 14.45 14.11 -8.38
C GLN A 271 13.79 12.78 -7.95
N ALA A 272 13.91 11.73 -8.76
CA ALA A 272 13.43 10.41 -8.35
C ALA A 272 14.22 9.87 -7.15
N SER A 273 15.55 10.03 -7.15
CA SER A 273 16.41 9.63 -6.05
C SER A 273 16.19 10.47 -4.78
N GLU A 274 15.96 11.79 -4.92
CA GLU A 274 15.60 12.69 -3.80
C GLU A 274 14.27 12.29 -3.15
N ARG A 275 13.26 11.90 -3.94
CA ARG A 275 12.00 11.34 -3.39
C ARG A 275 12.22 10.02 -2.69
N LEU A 276 13.04 9.14 -3.27
CA LEU A 276 13.39 7.87 -2.65
C LEU A 276 14.13 8.09 -1.32
N ALA A 277 15.02 9.10 -1.24
CA ALA A 277 15.72 9.47 -0.01
C ALA A 277 14.77 9.82 1.13
N ILE A 278 13.67 10.53 0.83
CA ILE A 278 12.67 10.91 1.85
C ILE A 278 11.82 9.69 2.25
N ASN A 279 11.41 8.88 1.27
CA ASN A 279 10.44 7.81 1.49
C ASN A 279 11.06 6.58 2.15
N ALA A 280 12.29 6.24 1.80
CA ALA A 280 12.92 5.00 2.22
C ALA A 280 13.11 4.87 3.73
N PRO A 281 13.48 5.90 4.50
CA PRO A 281 13.53 5.81 5.96
C PRO A 281 12.17 5.45 6.57
N MET A 282 11.07 6.03 6.09
CA MET A 282 9.71 5.73 6.59
C MET A 282 9.25 4.34 6.19
N GLN A 283 9.22 4.06 4.88
CA GLN A 283 8.75 2.78 4.36
C GLN A 283 9.61 1.61 4.83
N GLY A 284 10.92 1.85 4.90
CA GLY A 284 11.86 0.87 5.41
C GLY A 284 11.69 0.60 6.90
N SER A 285 11.48 1.63 7.71
CA SER A 285 11.20 1.45 9.14
C SER A 285 9.87 0.75 9.38
N ALA A 286 8.82 1.05 8.60
CA ALA A 286 7.55 0.32 8.64
C ALA A 286 7.77 -1.16 8.32
N ALA A 287 8.56 -1.48 7.29
CA ALA A 287 8.92 -2.86 6.94
C ALA A 287 9.71 -3.57 8.05
N ASP A 288 10.59 -2.86 8.72
CA ASP A 288 11.37 -3.40 9.85
C ASP A 288 10.46 -3.66 11.06
N ILE A 289 9.51 -2.76 11.35
CA ILE A 289 8.54 -2.88 12.45
C ILE A 289 7.67 -4.12 12.26
N ILE A 290 7.03 -4.26 11.09
CA ILE A 290 6.12 -5.40 10.85
C ILE A 290 6.85 -6.74 10.88
N LYS A 291 8.10 -6.81 10.38
CA LYS A 291 8.91 -8.02 10.49
C LYS A 291 9.25 -8.38 11.94
N ARG A 292 9.56 -7.38 12.76
CA ARG A 292 9.78 -7.61 14.20
C ARG A 292 8.50 -8.08 14.89
N ALA A 293 7.35 -7.51 14.54
CA ALA A 293 6.06 -7.96 15.04
C ALA A 293 5.79 -9.43 14.68
N MET A 294 5.99 -9.82 13.41
CA MET A 294 5.86 -11.21 12.96
C MET A 294 6.73 -12.16 13.78
N LEU A 295 8.00 -11.80 14.00
CA LEU A 295 8.93 -12.60 14.81
C LEU A 295 8.53 -12.67 16.28
N ALA A 296 8.03 -11.58 16.87
CA ALA A 296 7.55 -11.58 18.25
C ALA A 296 6.31 -12.46 18.40
N ILE A 297 5.36 -12.37 17.48
CA ILE A 297 4.15 -13.20 17.47
C ILE A 297 4.52 -14.69 17.35
N ASP A 298 5.44 -15.06 16.45
CA ASP A 298 5.87 -16.47 16.30
C ASP A 298 6.55 -16.98 17.58
N ARG A 299 7.41 -16.17 18.21
CA ARG A 299 8.13 -16.56 19.44
C ARG A 299 7.21 -16.72 20.64
N GLU A 300 6.28 -15.78 20.85
CA GLU A 300 5.49 -15.73 22.10
C GLU A 300 4.18 -16.51 22.00
N LEU A 301 3.56 -16.54 20.84
CA LEU A 301 2.28 -17.24 20.64
C LEU A 301 2.45 -18.62 20.01
N GLY A 302 3.55 -18.86 19.29
CA GLY A 302 3.81 -20.10 18.57
C GLY A 302 2.79 -20.30 17.44
N LEU A 303 3.15 -19.90 16.23
CA LEU A 303 2.28 -20.05 15.06
C LEU A 303 2.15 -21.52 14.68
N ALA A 304 0.93 -21.98 14.42
CA ALA A 304 0.67 -23.29 13.86
C ALA A 304 1.25 -23.40 12.44
N PRO A 305 1.83 -24.53 12.05
CA PRO A 305 2.18 -24.77 10.65
C PRO A 305 0.91 -24.82 9.80
N LEU A 306 1.01 -24.33 8.57
CA LEU A 306 -0.08 -24.49 7.62
C LEU A 306 -0.30 -25.98 7.30
N PRO A 307 -1.56 -26.46 7.21
CA PRO A 307 -1.84 -27.86 6.93
C PRO A 307 -1.17 -28.31 5.63
N ASN A 308 -0.58 -29.48 5.64
CA ASN A 308 0.05 -30.15 4.50
C ASN A 308 1.24 -29.42 3.84
N THR A 309 1.84 -28.41 4.50
CA THR A 309 3.03 -27.71 3.94
C THR A 309 4.34 -28.47 4.24
N THR A 310 4.37 -29.32 5.23
CA THR A 310 5.58 -30.12 5.59
C THR A 310 6.04 -31.06 4.48
N SER A 311 5.14 -31.56 3.62
CA SER A 311 5.50 -32.42 2.50
C SER A 311 6.06 -31.67 1.28
N LEU A 312 5.74 -30.38 1.12
CA LEU A 312 6.20 -29.57 -0.01
C LEU A 312 7.71 -29.28 0.04
N PHE A 313 8.34 -29.37 1.20
CA PHE A 313 9.77 -29.13 1.38
C PHE A 313 10.61 -30.41 1.42
N SER A 314 9.98 -31.59 1.50
CA SER A 314 10.71 -32.88 1.54
C SER A 314 11.11 -33.43 0.18
N GLU A 315 10.54 -32.92 -0.92
CA GLU A 315 10.75 -33.48 -2.27
C GLU A 315 11.67 -32.63 -3.18
N THR A 316 12.11 -31.42 -2.78
CA THR A 316 13.17 -30.70 -3.50
C THR A 316 14.53 -31.23 -3.10
N ALA A 317 14.83 -32.41 -3.61
CA ALA A 317 16.14 -33.04 -3.52
C ALA A 317 17.21 -32.13 -4.12
N GLY A 318 18.13 -31.64 -3.30
CA GLY A 318 19.34 -30.95 -3.76
C GLY A 318 19.79 -29.73 -2.99
N ILE A 319 19.01 -29.23 -2.05
CA ILE A 319 19.52 -28.20 -1.12
C ILE A 319 20.08 -28.95 0.10
N PRO A 320 21.39 -28.82 0.41
CA PRO A 320 21.96 -29.48 1.58
C PRO A 320 21.20 -29.01 2.81
N ASN A 321 20.77 -29.99 3.64
CA ASN A 321 20.08 -29.84 4.90
C ASN A 321 20.48 -28.55 5.61
N THR A 322 19.74 -27.48 5.40
CA THR A 322 19.68 -26.43 6.39
C THR A 322 18.88 -27.03 7.53
N THR A 323 19.58 -27.55 8.53
CA THR A 323 19.00 -27.95 9.81
C THR A 323 18.05 -26.80 10.20
N PRO A 324 16.75 -27.04 10.37
CA PRO A 324 15.87 -26.00 10.90
C PRO A 324 16.55 -25.48 12.16
N LEU A 325 16.74 -24.14 12.25
CA LEU A 325 17.24 -23.55 13.47
C LEU A 325 16.44 -24.15 14.61
N PRO A 326 17.10 -24.70 15.69
CA PRO A 326 16.39 -25.30 16.78
C PRO A 326 15.38 -24.25 17.27
N ARG A 327 14.10 -24.48 17.01
CA ARG A 327 13.05 -23.74 17.69
C ARG A 327 13.20 -24.13 19.14
N GLU A 328 13.69 -23.21 19.99
CA GLU A 328 13.59 -23.39 21.41
C GLU A 328 12.15 -23.81 21.68
N ALA A 329 12.00 -24.91 22.43
CA ALA A 329 10.70 -25.48 22.72
C ALA A 329 9.89 -24.46 23.53
N THR A 330 9.27 -23.52 22.84
CA THR A 330 8.29 -22.63 23.44
C THR A 330 7.13 -23.51 23.88
N THR A 331 6.84 -23.50 25.18
CA THR A 331 5.66 -24.12 25.81
C THR A 331 4.37 -23.41 25.37
N ALA A 332 4.30 -22.95 24.13
CA ALA A 332 3.21 -22.18 23.61
C ALA A 332 1.96 -23.07 23.47
N LYS A 333 1.03 -22.90 24.38
CA LYS A 333 -0.28 -23.55 24.46
C LYS A 333 -1.15 -23.38 23.21
N ASN A 334 -0.80 -22.45 22.28
CA ASN A 334 -1.70 -21.94 21.25
C ASN A 334 -1.29 -22.35 19.82
N ARG A 335 -0.38 -23.34 19.67
CA ARG A 335 0.10 -23.77 18.34
C ARG A 335 -0.99 -24.21 17.38
N ASP A 336 -2.12 -24.70 17.90
CA ASP A 336 -3.22 -25.23 17.11
C ASP A 336 -4.36 -24.23 16.88
N ASP A 337 -4.25 -23.00 17.40
CA ASP A 337 -5.33 -22.02 17.42
C ASP A 337 -5.05 -20.76 16.58
N LEU A 338 -3.80 -20.55 16.11
CA LEU A 338 -3.38 -19.35 15.38
C LEU A 338 -2.42 -19.69 14.23
N ARG A 339 -2.72 -19.18 13.03
CA ARG A 339 -1.87 -19.29 11.83
C ARG A 339 -1.69 -17.92 11.21
N LEU A 340 -0.48 -17.50 10.93
CA LEU A 340 -0.22 -16.33 10.08
C LEU A 340 -0.28 -16.77 8.61
N ILE A 341 -1.26 -16.28 7.86
CA ILE A 341 -1.51 -16.73 6.48
C ILE A 341 -1.06 -15.72 5.43
N MET A 342 -1.09 -14.42 5.73
CA MET A 342 -0.62 -13.39 4.80
C MET A 342 -0.01 -12.19 5.53
N GLN A 343 0.90 -11.49 4.84
CA GLN A 343 1.34 -10.14 5.15
C GLN A 343 1.05 -9.26 3.95
N VAL A 344 0.29 -8.18 4.13
CA VAL A 344 -0.17 -7.29 3.05
C VAL A 344 0.04 -5.84 3.47
N HIS A 345 0.96 -5.11 2.82
CA HIS A 345 1.32 -3.74 3.20
C HIS A 345 1.72 -3.62 4.68
N ASP A 346 0.88 -3.02 5.50
CA ASP A 346 1.10 -2.81 6.94
C ASP A 346 0.18 -3.72 7.79
N GLU A 347 -0.46 -4.72 7.16
CA GLU A 347 -1.43 -5.66 7.72
C GLU A 347 -0.84 -7.07 7.87
N LEU A 348 -1.17 -7.74 8.97
CA LEU A 348 -1.00 -9.17 9.18
C LEU A 348 -2.36 -9.85 9.18
N VAL A 349 -2.51 -10.89 8.37
CA VAL A 349 -3.75 -11.66 8.25
C VAL A 349 -3.54 -13.05 8.81
N PHE A 350 -4.40 -13.44 9.74
CA PHE A 350 -4.34 -14.73 10.43
C PHE A 350 -5.60 -15.56 10.19
N GLU A 351 -5.46 -16.85 10.30
CA GLU A 351 -6.54 -17.74 10.70
C GLU A 351 -6.47 -17.97 12.22
N ILE A 352 -7.60 -17.81 12.90
CA ILE A 352 -7.70 -17.94 14.36
C ILE A 352 -8.92 -18.80 14.71
N ARG A 353 -8.79 -19.68 15.71
CA ARG A 353 -9.93 -20.42 16.24
C ARG A 353 -10.87 -19.47 16.99
N PRO A 354 -12.21 -19.52 16.78
CA PRO A 354 -13.15 -18.63 17.43
C PRO A 354 -13.03 -18.58 18.95
N GLN A 355 -12.80 -19.75 19.58
CA GLN A 355 -12.65 -19.85 21.04
C GLN A 355 -11.38 -19.19 21.59
N ALA A 356 -10.34 -19.03 20.76
CA ALA A 356 -9.08 -18.41 21.12
C ALA A 356 -9.03 -16.90 20.78
N ALA A 357 -9.96 -16.41 19.97
CA ALA A 357 -9.94 -15.05 19.45
C ALA A 357 -9.94 -13.98 20.55
N ALA A 358 -10.78 -14.17 21.59
CA ALA A 358 -10.88 -13.21 22.70
C ALA A 358 -9.56 -13.08 23.51
N GLU A 359 -8.80 -14.17 23.62
CA GLU A 359 -7.52 -14.20 24.32
C GLU A 359 -6.35 -13.71 23.44
N LEU A 360 -6.28 -14.22 22.20
CA LEU A 360 -5.11 -14.02 21.34
C LEU A 360 -5.11 -12.67 20.63
N THR A 361 -6.27 -12.11 20.25
CA THR A 361 -6.33 -10.82 19.55
C THR A 361 -5.67 -9.69 20.34
N PRO A 362 -5.95 -9.47 21.64
CA PRO A 362 -5.28 -8.44 22.43
C PRO A 362 -3.78 -8.66 22.55
N ARG A 363 -3.33 -9.92 22.60
CA ARG A 363 -1.90 -10.27 22.65
C ARG A 363 -1.19 -9.95 21.34
N ILE A 364 -1.81 -10.26 20.21
CA ILE A 364 -1.30 -9.90 18.88
C ILE A 364 -1.17 -8.37 18.76
N VAL A 365 -2.21 -7.63 19.14
CA VAL A 365 -2.19 -6.16 19.16
C VAL A 365 -1.01 -5.66 20.02
N ALA A 366 -0.88 -6.14 21.24
CA ALA A 366 0.19 -5.72 22.14
C ALA A 366 1.59 -6.03 21.57
N LEU A 367 1.80 -7.19 20.92
CA LEU A 367 3.06 -7.55 20.28
C LEU A 367 3.39 -6.66 19.08
N MET A 368 2.37 -6.32 18.28
CA MET A 368 2.54 -5.40 17.15
C MET A 368 2.82 -3.97 17.64
N GLU A 369 2.06 -3.44 18.58
CA GLU A 369 2.24 -2.08 19.11
C GLU A 369 3.58 -1.89 19.83
N ASN A 370 4.10 -2.94 20.44
CA ASN A 370 5.39 -2.94 21.14
C ASN A 370 6.58 -3.39 20.26
N ALA A 371 6.37 -3.64 18.97
CA ALA A 371 7.43 -4.07 18.05
C ALA A 371 8.58 -3.05 17.94
N MET A 372 8.28 -1.77 18.15
CA MET A 372 9.28 -0.68 18.23
C MET A 372 8.75 0.48 19.08
N THR A 373 9.64 1.09 19.87
CA THR A 373 9.32 2.32 20.60
C THR A 373 9.55 3.53 19.72
N LEU A 374 8.49 4.30 19.45
CA LEU A 374 8.56 5.60 18.79
C LEU A 374 8.19 6.73 19.78
N SER A 375 8.38 7.98 19.36
CA SER A 375 7.93 9.17 20.13
C SER A 375 6.40 9.31 20.18
N VAL A 376 5.68 8.49 19.41
CA VAL A 376 4.22 8.38 19.38
C VAL A 376 3.84 6.91 19.45
N PRO A 377 2.69 6.53 20.04
CA PRO A 377 2.29 5.13 20.11
C PRO A 377 2.09 4.54 18.72
N LEU A 378 2.48 3.30 18.50
CA LEU A 378 1.95 2.48 17.41
C LEU A 378 0.54 2.03 17.81
N ILE A 379 -0.38 2.04 16.86
CA ILE A 379 -1.76 1.61 17.09
C ILE A 379 -2.11 0.58 16.03
N VAL A 380 -2.76 -0.50 16.46
CA VAL A 380 -3.20 -1.60 15.61
C VAL A 380 -4.72 -1.71 15.66
N GLU A 381 -5.35 -1.65 14.50
CA GLU A 381 -6.77 -1.91 14.33
C GLU A 381 -6.97 -3.38 13.96
N THR A 382 -8.01 -4.02 14.50
CA THR A 382 -8.29 -5.43 14.23
C THR A 382 -9.73 -5.64 13.85
N GLY A 383 -9.95 -6.61 12.96
CA GLY A 383 -11.28 -7.11 12.64
C GLY A 383 -11.29 -8.62 12.51
N LEU A 384 -12.44 -9.22 12.80
CA LEU A 384 -12.72 -10.64 12.72
C LEU A 384 -13.87 -10.89 11.74
N GLY A 385 -13.72 -11.88 10.87
CA GLY A 385 -14.77 -12.24 9.90
C GLY A 385 -14.64 -13.64 9.36
N ALA A 386 -15.64 -14.10 8.63
CA ALA A 386 -15.59 -15.37 7.92
C ALA A 386 -14.67 -15.31 6.67
N ASN A 387 -14.42 -14.11 6.18
CA ASN A 387 -13.56 -13.85 5.03
C ASN A 387 -12.77 -12.55 5.23
N TRP A 388 -11.82 -12.29 4.33
CA TRP A 388 -10.93 -11.15 4.47
C TRP A 388 -11.63 -9.78 4.30
N ASP A 389 -12.72 -9.67 3.52
CA ASP A 389 -13.48 -8.41 3.38
C ASP A 389 -14.24 -8.05 4.67
N GLU A 390 -14.75 -9.06 5.39
CA GLU A 390 -15.45 -8.86 6.67
C GLU A 390 -14.49 -8.55 7.83
N ALA A 391 -13.25 -9.06 7.75
CA ALA A 391 -12.23 -8.83 8.77
C ALA A 391 -11.50 -7.49 8.63
N HIS A 392 -11.84 -6.64 7.61
CA HIS A 392 -11.09 -5.40 7.31
C HIS A 392 -11.90 -4.10 7.48
#